data_f1d37e29e3fc750c20793df259c113f5
#
_entry.id   f1d37e29e3fc750c20793df259c113f5
#
_cell.length_a   1.000
_cell.length_b   1.000
_cell.length_c   1.000
_cell.angle_alpha   90.00
_cell.angle_beta   90.00
_cell.angle_gamma   90.00
#
_symmetry.space_group_name_H-M   'P 1'
#
loop_
_entity.id
_entity.type
_entity.pdbx_description
1 polymer ?
#
loop_
_entity_poly.entity_id
_entity_poly.type
_entity_poly.pdbx_seq_one_letter_code
_entity_poly.pdbx_strand_id
1 'polypeptide(L)'
;LLPCFPELAHLAASLSEGREEKEVVYLGKKPYTLHLHFESPLQHRHCFILLTPIAASSSEKRCSHGVKKNSLPAKYHFSDILGHSPAVQKAIRLAQYYSGTDETILIFGESGTGKELFAQSIHNASRRRQSPFVAVNCAAIPDTLIESELFGYEEGVFTGARKGGKQGLFQTADNGTIFLDEIGDIPLSLQSRLLRVLEEREVMPVGSTSVIPIDVRVICATNRNLNEMVRQGTFREDLYYRLKILPLVIPPLRKRVEDIPELLHSMAEGARLPAQLEHRLLHYTWPGNVRELRAFSSNLTIFYQQDIAPDQQQSLLNDLIRNFFGHRISAFTDCSEPLSQEDRLLLNSIQELTAAGRPAGRGSLLRLSPLLAAGFTEAKLKLRIRRLAESGYISVGKTRQGLRLTLLGTEALAQGEV
;
A
#
# COMPACT_ATOMS: atom_id res chain seq x y z
N LEU A 1 -4.60 -18.51 27.76
CA LEU A 1 -3.19 -18.09 27.60
C LEU A 1 -2.29 -18.60 28.72
N LEU A 2 -2.67 -18.47 30.00
CA LEU A 2 -1.85 -18.91 31.14
C LEU A 2 -1.44 -20.41 31.12
N PRO A 3 -2.29 -21.36 30.66
CA PRO A 3 -1.87 -22.75 30.53
C PRO A 3 -0.81 -23.01 29.47
N CYS A 4 -0.70 -22.12 28.48
CA CYS A 4 0.27 -22.22 27.38
C CYS A 4 1.63 -21.59 27.72
N PHE A 5 1.68 -20.72 28.73
CA PHE A 5 2.88 -20.01 29.13
C PHE A 5 2.99 -19.96 30.64
N PRO A 6 3.49 -21.03 31.29
CA PRO A 6 3.60 -21.15 32.76
C PRO A 6 4.49 -20.04 33.33
N GLU A 7 5.40 -19.46 32.56
CA GLU A 7 6.24 -18.34 33.00
C GLU A 7 5.44 -17.05 33.29
N LEU A 8 4.20 -16.96 32.82
CA LEU A 8 3.31 -15.82 33.02
C LEU A 8 2.31 -16.04 34.15
N ALA A 9 2.43 -17.14 34.92
CA ALA A 9 1.47 -17.48 36.00
C ALA A 9 1.38 -16.41 37.12
N HIS A 10 2.47 -15.67 37.35
CA HIS A 10 2.51 -14.59 38.36
C HIS A 10 1.63 -13.39 37.99
N LEU A 11 1.26 -13.25 36.72
CA LEU A 11 0.36 -12.16 36.26
C LEU A 11 -1.12 -12.45 36.46
N ALA A 12 -1.47 -13.63 36.98
CA ALA A 12 -2.86 -14.01 37.20
C ALA A 12 -3.62 -13.02 38.13
N ALA A 13 -2.93 -12.46 39.13
CA ALA A 13 -3.49 -11.47 40.06
C ALA A 13 -3.78 -10.15 39.32
N SER A 14 -2.81 -9.61 38.56
CA SER A 14 -2.97 -8.38 37.78
C SER A 14 -4.06 -8.50 36.74
N LEU A 15 -4.18 -9.67 36.07
CA LEU A 15 -5.27 -9.97 35.13
C LEU A 15 -6.65 -9.97 35.81
N SER A 16 -6.75 -10.50 37.04
CA SER A 16 -8.02 -10.54 37.77
C SER A 16 -8.44 -9.15 38.31
N GLU A 17 -7.48 -8.32 38.68
CA GLU A 17 -7.70 -6.97 39.23
C GLU A 17 -7.84 -5.90 38.14
N GLY A 18 -7.51 -6.22 36.86
CA GLY A 18 -7.60 -5.28 35.76
C GLY A 18 -6.58 -4.15 35.82
N ARG A 19 -5.41 -4.40 36.37
CA ARG A 19 -4.33 -3.40 36.48
C ARG A 19 -3.43 -3.45 35.24
N GLU A 20 -3.12 -2.27 34.70
CA GLU A 20 -2.09 -2.12 33.67
C GLU A 20 -0.72 -2.39 34.30
N GLU A 21 0.05 -3.25 33.62
CA GLU A 21 1.37 -3.63 34.11
C GLU A 21 2.35 -3.69 32.94
N LYS A 22 3.59 -3.30 33.22
CA LYS A 22 4.70 -3.37 32.26
C LYS A 22 5.88 -4.06 32.92
N GLU A 23 6.23 -5.23 32.44
CA GLU A 23 7.28 -6.05 33.01
C GLU A 23 8.17 -6.67 31.90
N VAL A 24 9.39 -7.05 32.31
CA VAL A 24 10.29 -7.85 31.43
C VAL A 24 10.10 -9.32 31.79
N VAL A 25 9.63 -10.08 30.82
CA VAL A 25 9.41 -11.53 30.96
C VAL A 25 10.34 -12.32 30.04
N TYR A 26 10.70 -13.52 30.47
CA TYR A 26 11.52 -14.43 29.68
C TYR A 26 10.64 -15.56 29.15
N LEU A 27 10.52 -15.68 27.81
CA LEU A 27 9.89 -16.84 27.17
C LEU A 27 11.00 -17.75 26.63
N GLY A 28 11.25 -18.81 27.36
CA GLY A 28 12.45 -19.62 27.18
C GLY A 28 13.72 -18.83 27.54
N LYS A 29 14.68 -18.72 26.58
CA LYS A 29 15.93 -17.95 26.78
C LYS A 29 15.89 -16.52 26.23
N LYS A 30 14.76 -16.06 25.73
CA LYS A 30 14.63 -14.73 25.09
C LYS A 30 13.87 -13.76 25.98
N PRO A 31 14.37 -12.55 26.22
CA PRO A 31 13.68 -11.52 26.98
C PRO A 31 12.65 -10.78 26.10
N TYR A 32 11.49 -10.49 26.69
CA TYR A 32 10.42 -9.70 26.10
C TYR A 32 9.93 -8.65 27.08
N THR A 33 9.53 -7.49 26.59
CA THR A 33 8.75 -6.54 27.37
C THR A 33 7.28 -6.91 27.21
N LEU A 34 6.61 -7.17 28.29
CA LEU A 34 5.19 -7.45 28.38
C LEU A 34 4.45 -6.18 28.80
N HIS A 35 3.38 -5.85 28.08
CA HIS A 35 2.45 -4.78 28.44
C HIS A 35 1.05 -5.37 28.56
N LEU A 36 0.41 -5.17 29.72
CA LEU A 36 -1.01 -5.45 29.93
C LEU A 36 -1.79 -4.15 29.75
N HIS A 37 -2.74 -4.15 28.82
CA HIS A 37 -3.65 -3.03 28.60
C HIS A 37 -5.09 -3.51 28.64
N PHE A 38 -5.95 -2.81 29.40
CA PHE A 38 -7.35 -3.16 29.58
C PHE A 38 -8.24 -2.10 28.95
N GLU A 39 -9.04 -2.50 27.96
CA GLU A 39 -10.15 -1.69 27.45
C GLU A 39 -11.46 -2.13 28.11
N SER A 40 -12.21 -1.18 28.65
CA SER A 40 -13.51 -1.39 29.28
C SER A 40 -14.63 -0.74 28.47
N PRO A 41 -15.21 -1.40 27.48
CA PRO A 41 -16.55 -1.08 27.03
C PRO A 41 -17.58 -1.90 27.83
N LEU A 42 -18.70 -1.31 28.13
CA LEU A 42 -19.75 -1.56 29.09
C LEU A 42 -20.27 -2.99 29.35
N GLN A 43 -19.78 -4.06 28.73
CA GLN A 43 -20.23 -5.44 29.05
C GLN A 43 -19.18 -6.57 28.90
N HIS A 44 -18.00 -6.34 28.31
CA HIS A 44 -16.94 -7.36 28.28
C HIS A 44 -15.57 -6.71 28.51
N ARG A 45 -14.84 -7.20 29.53
CA ARG A 45 -13.46 -6.77 29.79
C ARG A 45 -12.54 -7.46 28.79
N HIS A 46 -11.93 -6.71 27.88
CA HIS A 46 -10.88 -7.20 26.99
C HIS A 46 -9.51 -6.82 27.58
N CYS A 47 -8.63 -7.82 27.70
CA CYS A 47 -7.24 -7.61 28.07
C CYS A 47 -6.36 -7.88 26.85
N PHE A 48 -5.56 -6.89 26.46
CA PHE A 48 -4.56 -7.02 25.40
C PHE A 48 -3.19 -7.27 26.04
N ILE A 49 -2.53 -8.36 25.63
CA ILE A 49 -1.17 -8.69 26.04
C ILE A 49 -0.25 -8.42 24.87
N LEU A 50 0.57 -7.39 24.96
CA LEU A 50 1.57 -7.06 23.95
C LEU A 50 2.95 -7.54 24.42
N LEU A 51 3.54 -8.48 23.68
CA LEU A 51 4.90 -8.96 23.90
C LEU A 51 5.84 -8.37 22.84
N THR A 52 6.78 -7.54 23.27
CA THR A 52 7.77 -6.92 22.39
C THR A 52 9.14 -7.57 22.64
N PRO A 53 9.79 -8.20 21.66
CA PRO A 53 11.10 -8.82 21.87
C PRO A 53 12.15 -7.74 22.22
N ILE A 54 12.92 -7.99 23.27
CA ILE A 54 14.10 -7.18 23.61
C ILE A 54 15.25 -7.72 22.79
N ALA A 55 15.74 -6.95 21.81
CA ALA A 55 16.93 -7.32 21.07
C ALA A 55 18.11 -7.45 22.02
N ALA A 56 18.74 -8.63 22.09
CA ALA A 56 19.95 -8.84 22.87
C ALA A 56 21.07 -7.93 22.33
N SER A 57 21.45 -6.93 23.11
CA SER A 57 22.64 -6.15 22.83
C SER A 57 23.88 -7.04 23.01
N SER A 58 24.49 -7.44 21.90
CA SER A 58 25.80 -8.09 21.93
C SER A 58 26.85 -7.11 22.46
N SER A 59 27.43 -7.49 23.63
CA SER A 59 28.71 -7.11 24.22
C SER A 59 29.49 -5.91 23.67
N GLU A 60 29.69 -4.99 24.59
CA GLU A 60 30.81 -4.07 24.79
C GLU A 60 31.99 -4.19 23.82
N LYS A 61 32.16 -3.14 23.01
CA LYS A 61 33.47 -2.59 22.70
C LYS A 61 33.40 -1.09 22.95
N ARG A 62 34.15 -0.66 24.02
CA ARG A 62 34.50 0.73 24.28
C ARG A 62 35.24 1.26 23.09
N CYS A 63 34.75 2.31 22.44
CA CYS A 63 35.52 3.30 21.73
C CYS A 63 34.69 4.58 21.59
N SER A 64 35.24 5.65 22.18
CA SER A 64 35.16 7.07 21.81
C SER A 64 33.81 7.67 21.36
N HIS A 65 33.44 8.69 22.08
CA HIS A 65 32.49 9.78 21.77
C HIS A 65 32.10 9.89 20.30
N GLY A 66 30.95 9.29 19.96
CA GLY A 66 30.23 9.47 18.71
C GLY A 66 28.75 9.34 18.99
N VAL A 67 28.04 10.42 18.80
CA VAL A 67 26.56 10.50 18.86
C VAL A 67 25.98 9.30 18.13
N LYS A 68 25.30 8.39 18.82
CA LYS A 68 24.50 7.32 18.19
C LYS A 68 23.37 8.00 17.40
N LYS A 69 23.60 8.23 16.10
CA LYS A 69 22.57 8.65 15.17
C LYS A 69 21.56 7.53 15.07
N ASN A 70 20.31 7.76 15.47
CA ASN A 70 19.15 6.88 15.30
C ASN A 70 18.66 6.87 13.82
N SER A 71 19.56 6.91 12.86
CA SER A 71 19.23 6.74 11.46
C SER A 71 19.27 5.25 11.14
N LEU A 72 18.12 4.66 10.88
CA LEU A 72 18.08 3.34 10.27
C LEU A 72 18.66 3.46 8.86
N PRO A 73 19.63 2.60 8.48
CA PRO A 73 20.16 2.62 7.12
C PRO A 73 19.03 2.32 6.12
N ALA A 74 19.06 2.97 4.98
CA ALA A 74 18.16 2.65 3.87
C ALA A 74 18.39 1.19 3.45
N LYS A 75 17.30 0.40 3.40
CA LYS A 75 17.35 -1.06 3.22
C LYS A 75 17.16 -1.47 1.77
N TYR A 76 16.39 -0.69 1.00
CA TYR A 76 15.91 -1.08 -0.32
C TYR A 76 16.75 -0.50 -1.44
N HIS A 77 16.93 -1.29 -2.48
CA HIS A 77 17.61 -0.94 -3.73
C HIS A 77 16.64 -0.99 -4.90
N PHE A 78 17.03 -0.48 -6.07
CA PHE A 78 16.20 -0.58 -7.28
C PHE A 78 15.91 -2.03 -7.70
N SER A 79 16.75 -2.99 -7.34
CA SER A 79 16.53 -4.43 -7.53
C SER A 79 15.33 -4.98 -6.76
N ASP A 80 14.93 -4.30 -5.68
CA ASP A 80 13.82 -4.72 -4.83
C ASP A 80 12.47 -4.20 -5.36
N ILE A 81 12.49 -3.34 -6.38
CA ILE A 81 11.30 -2.83 -7.05
C ILE A 81 10.94 -3.79 -8.18
N LEU A 82 10.03 -4.72 -7.89
CA LEU A 82 9.56 -5.71 -8.85
C LEU A 82 8.60 -5.10 -9.86
N GLY A 83 8.69 -5.60 -11.10
CA GLY A 83 7.80 -5.29 -12.21
C GLY A 83 8.54 -5.04 -13.53
N HIS A 84 7.96 -5.54 -14.61
CA HIS A 84 8.49 -5.44 -15.98
C HIS A 84 7.66 -4.52 -16.88
N SER A 85 6.53 -4.02 -16.39
CA SER A 85 5.67 -3.12 -17.17
C SER A 85 6.43 -1.87 -17.64
N PRO A 86 6.18 -1.38 -18.85
CA PRO A 86 6.83 -0.16 -19.36
C PRO A 86 6.65 1.05 -18.44
N ALA A 87 5.52 1.11 -17.72
CA ALA A 87 5.17 2.21 -16.83
C ALA A 87 6.09 2.26 -15.60
N VAL A 88 6.30 1.11 -14.90
CA VAL A 88 7.18 1.04 -13.73
C VAL A 88 8.65 1.15 -14.15
N GLN A 89 9.04 0.52 -15.26
CA GLN A 89 10.40 0.61 -15.78
C GLN A 89 10.80 2.04 -16.16
N LYS A 90 9.85 2.83 -16.69
CA LYS A 90 10.06 4.26 -16.92
C LYS A 90 10.31 5.03 -15.62
N ALA A 91 9.52 4.74 -14.57
CA ALA A 91 9.69 5.37 -13.25
C ALA A 91 11.04 4.99 -12.63
N ILE A 92 11.47 3.72 -12.71
CA ILE A 92 12.76 3.24 -12.21
C ILE A 92 13.91 3.96 -12.93
N ARG A 93 13.93 4.00 -14.26
CA ARG A 93 14.98 4.69 -15.03
C ARG A 93 15.07 6.17 -14.67
N LEU A 94 13.93 6.85 -14.51
CA LEU A 94 13.91 8.26 -14.13
C LEU A 94 14.44 8.46 -12.70
N ALA A 95 14.06 7.58 -11.77
CA ALA A 95 14.57 7.60 -10.40
C ALA A 95 16.08 7.35 -10.33
N GLN A 96 16.60 6.42 -11.13
CA GLN A 96 18.03 6.18 -11.28
C GLN A 96 18.78 7.41 -11.81
N TYR A 97 18.22 8.08 -12.81
CA TYR A 97 18.80 9.34 -13.32
C TYR A 97 18.84 10.42 -12.23
N TYR A 98 17.74 10.59 -11.48
CA TYR A 98 17.66 11.55 -10.39
C TYR A 98 18.59 11.22 -9.22
N SER A 99 18.94 9.95 -8.99
CA SER A 99 19.81 9.56 -7.88
C SER A 99 21.21 10.20 -7.94
N GLY A 100 21.69 10.54 -9.13
CA GLY A 100 22.97 11.19 -9.35
C GLY A 100 23.03 12.68 -8.97
N THR A 101 21.90 13.31 -8.64
CA THR A 101 21.79 14.73 -8.30
C THR A 101 21.50 14.93 -6.81
N ASP A 102 21.76 16.12 -6.29
CA ASP A 102 21.39 16.53 -4.92
C ASP A 102 20.10 17.36 -4.88
N GLU A 103 19.43 17.52 -6.02
CA GLU A 103 18.18 18.28 -6.13
C GLU A 103 17.02 17.61 -5.40
N THR A 104 16.02 18.43 -5.04
CA THR A 104 14.79 17.94 -4.39
C THR A 104 13.98 17.09 -5.34
N ILE A 105 13.58 15.90 -4.87
CA ILE A 105 12.73 14.98 -5.62
C ILE A 105 11.34 14.94 -4.99
N LEU A 106 10.30 15.12 -5.83
CA LEU A 106 8.91 15.00 -5.41
C LEU A 106 8.25 13.78 -6.05
N ILE A 107 7.98 12.77 -5.23
CA ILE A 107 7.38 11.50 -5.63
C ILE A 107 5.86 11.57 -5.52
N PHE A 108 5.18 11.46 -6.65
CA PHE A 108 3.74 11.35 -6.72
C PHE A 108 3.32 9.88 -6.88
N GLY A 109 2.36 9.43 -6.10
CA GLY A 109 1.80 8.09 -6.23
C GLY A 109 0.71 7.84 -5.20
N GLU A 110 -0.25 7.00 -5.56
CA GLU A 110 -1.30 6.59 -4.65
C GLU A 110 -0.74 5.86 -3.44
N SER A 111 -1.55 5.75 -2.39
CA SER A 111 -1.16 4.97 -1.20
C SER A 111 -0.88 3.51 -1.59
N GLY A 112 0.19 2.93 -1.03
CA GLY A 112 0.57 1.56 -1.29
C GLY A 112 1.26 1.28 -2.63
N THR A 113 1.65 2.30 -3.42
CA THR A 113 2.38 2.11 -4.69
C THR A 113 3.86 1.82 -4.52
N GLY A 114 4.44 2.05 -3.32
CA GLY A 114 5.86 1.81 -3.03
C GLY A 114 6.73 3.08 -3.03
N LYS A 115 6.17 4.27 -2.76
CA LYS A 115 6.90 5.56 -2.69
C LYS A 115 8.16 5.48 -1.83
N GLU A 116 8.08 4.83 -0.66
CA GLU A 116 9.21 4.65 0.25
C GLU A 116 10.32 3.78 -0.35
N LEU A 117 9.96 2.69 -1.07
CA LEU A 117 10.95 1.87 -1.77
C LEU A 117 11.76 2.69 -2.77
N PHE A 118 11.09 3.55 -3.54
CA PHE A 118 11.75 4.45 -4.48
C PHE A 118 12.65 5.45 -3.75
N ALA A 119 12.21 6.07 -2.66
CA ALA A 119 13.00 7.03 -1.90
C ALA A 119 14.27 6.40 -1.34
N GLN A 120 14.17 5.21 -0.73
CA GLN A 120 15.34 4.48 -0.22
C GLN A 120 16.28 4.02 -1.34
N SER A 121 15.73 3.54 -2.47
CA SER A 121 16.52 3.12 -3.63
C SER A 121 17.30 4.30 -4.24
N ILE A 122 16.66 5.48 -4.33
CA ILE A 122 17.32 6.72 -4.78
C ILE A 122 18.48 7.10 -3.86
N HIS A 123 18.27 7.04 -2.54
CA HIS A 123 19.34 7.32 -1.58
C HIS A 123 20.50 6.32 -1.73
N ASN A 124 20.21 5.01 -1.78
CA ASN A 124 21.22 3.96 -1.89
C ASN A 124 21.99 4.00 -3.21
N ALA A 125 21.43 4.55 -4.27
CA ALA A 125 22.09 4.77 -5.55
C ALA A 125 22.80 6.14 -5.66
N SER A 126 22.71 6.99 -4.62
CA SER A 126 23.28 8.34 -4.63
C SER A 126 24.70 8.41 -4.10
N ARG A 127 25.31 9.59 -4.22
CA ARG A 127 26.61 9.89 -3.58
C ARG A 127 26.55 9.83 -2.05
N ARG A 128 25.34 10.01 -1.46
CA ARG A 128 25.09 10.02 -0.01
C ARG A 128 24.70 8.64 0.57
N ARG A 129 24.89 7.54 -0.18
CA ARG A 129 24.49 6.18 0.21
C ARG A 129 25.04 5.67 1.55
N GLN A 130 26.16 6.22 2.02
CA GLN A 130 26.77 5.87 3.30
C GLN A 130 26.43 6.87 4.42
N SER A 131 25.68 7.91 4.08
CA SER A 131 25.24 8.96 5.00
C SER A 131 23.86 8.61 5.60
N PRO A 132 23.40 9.35 6.62
CA PRO A 132 22.11 9.08 7.24
C PRO A 132 20.95 9.16 6.24
N PHE A 133 20.01 8.21 6.35
CA PHE A 133 18.68 8.29 5.73
C PHE A 133 17.64 8.43 6.84
N VAL A 134 16.96 9.57 6.89
CA VAL A 134 15.94 9.87 7.91
C VAL A 134 14.58 9.91 7.23
N ALA A 135 13.74 8.91 7.51
CA ALA A 135 12.38 8.85 6.99
C ALA A 135 11.37 9.38 8.02
N VAL A 136 10.48 10.24 7.57
CA VAL A 136 9.44 10.89 8.36
C VAL A 136 8.12 10.79 7.64
N ASN A 137 7.11 10.23 8.29
CA ASN A 137 5.74 10.31 7.79
C ASN A 137 5.04 11.50 8.46
N CYS A 138 4.78 12.55 7.70
CA CYS A 138 4.19 13.79 8.22
C CYS A 138 2.77 13.57 8.76
N ALA A 139 1.99 12.68 8.17
CA ALA A 139 0.64 12.36 8.64
C ALA A 139 0.61 11.55 9.94
N ALA A 140 1.71 10.89 10.33
CA ALA A 140 1.77 10.08 11.54
C ALA A 140 2.14 10.89 12.80
N ILE A 141 2.59 12.13 12.64
CA ILE A 141 3.00 12.99 13.75
C ILE A 141 1.87 14.00 14.04
N PRO A 142 1.40 14.12 15.29
CA PRO A 142 0.42 15.14 15.65
C PRO A 142 0.88 16.56 15.28
N ASP A 143 -0.02 17.40 14.78
CA ASP A 143 0.26 18.78 14.35
C ASP A 143 0.98 19.61 15.41
N THR A 144 0.71 19.36 16.68
CA THR A 144 1.34 20.04 17.84
C THR A 144 2.80 19.64 18.05
N LEU A 145 3.23 18.50 17.53
CA LEU A 145 4.57 17.95 17.76
C LEU A 145 5.44 18.01 16.49
N ILE A 146 4.85 18.05 15.30
CA ILE A 146 5.59 17.94 14.03
C ILE A 146 6.65 19.04 13.89
N GLU A 147 6.37 20.25 14.38
CA GLU A 147 7.32 21.35 14.37
C GLU A 147 8.57 21.04 15.19
N SER A 148 8.38 20.62 16.43
CA SER A 148 9.46 20.28 17.34
C SER A 148 10.23 19.03 16.92
N GLU A 149 9.57 18.07 16.24
CA GLU A 149 10.23 16.89 15.68
C GLU A 149 11.12 17.24 14.48
N LEU A 150 10.59 18.03 13.52
CA LEU A 150 11.33 18.37 12.31
C LEU A 150 12.50 19.34 12.58
N PHE A 151 12.26 20.39 13.34
CA PHE A 151 13.20 21.51 13.50
C PHE A 151 13.99 21.46 14.82
N GLY A 152 13.50 20.66 15.81
CA GLY A 152 14.06 20.65 17.15
C GLY A 152 13.55 21.81 18.03
N TYR A 153 13.99 21.85 19.28
CA TYR A 153 13.64 22.92 20.23
C TYR A 153 14.75 23.14 21.28
N GLU A 154 14.81 24.33 21.81
CA GLU A 154 15.68 24.70 22.94
C GLU A 154 15.05 24.37 24.30
N GLU A 155 15.92 24.28 25.31
CA GLU A 155 15.47 24.03 26.69
C GLU A 155 14.50 25.12 27.15
N GLY A 156 13.42 24.71 27.82
CA GLY A 156 12.48 25.64 28.46
C GLY A 156 11.41 26.24 27.56
N VAL A 157 11.34 25.89 26.27
CA VAL A 157 10.37 26.45 25.32
C VAL A 157 8.91 26.13 25.66
N PHE A 158 8.67 24.98 26.27
CA PHE A 158 7.34 24.55 26.76
C PHE A 158 7.47 23.69 28.00
N THR A 159 6.34 23.53 28.75
CA THR A 159 6.27 22.68 29.92
C THR A 159 6.52 21.23 29.54
N GLY A 160 7.59 20.63 30.10
CA GLY A 160 8.05 19.26 29.75
C GLY A 160 9.16 19.19 28.70
N ALA A 161 9.71 20.33 28.24
CA ALA A 161 10.90 20.35 27.41
C ALA A 161 12.08 19.67 28.15
N ARG A 162 12.84 18.83 27.45
CA ARG A 162 14.01 18.13 28.02
C ARG A 162 15.10 19.13 28.37
N LYS A 163 15.83 18.91 29.48
CA LYS A 163 17.08 19.63 29.78
C LYS A 163 18.05 19.45 28.62
N GLY A 164 18.56 20.57 28.07
CA GLY A 164 19.43 20.57 26.88
C GLY A 164 18.68 20.58 25.53
N GLY A 165 17.35 20.72 25.52
CA GLY A 165 16.57 20.77 24.28
C GLY A 165 16.46 19.43 23.54
N LYS A 166 16.10 19.49 22.25
CA LYS A 166 16.03 18.32 21.36
C LYS A 166 16.51 18.70 19.96
N GLN A 167 17.42 17.92 19.41
CA GLN A 167 17.85 18.03 18.01
C GLN A 167 16.71 17.60 17.08
N GLY A 168 16.46 18.39 16.02
CA GLY A 168 15.44 18.12 15.02
C GLY A 168 15.87 17.05 14.00
N LEU A 169 14.90 16.52 13.27
CA LEU A 169 15.14 15.49 12.25
C LEU A 169 15.96 16.02 11.06
N PHE A 170 15.84 17.30 10.70
CA PHE A 170 16.70 17.94 9.70
C PHE A 170 18.16 17.95 10.13
N GLN A 171 18.45 18.27 11.38
CA GLN A 171 19.81 18.22 11.93
C GLN A 171 20.33 16.77 12.01
N THR A 172 19.44 15.81 12.32
CA THR A 172 19.80 14.38 12.33
C THR A 172 20.15 13.85 10.94
N ALA A 173 19.52 14.43 9.90
CA ALA A 173 19.76 14.09 8.49
C ALA A 173 20.95 14.84 7.87
N ASP A 174 21.67 15.65 8.65
CA ASP A 174 22.79 16.45 8.14
C ASP A 174 23.84 15.60 7.42
N ASN A 175 24.32 16.10 6.27
CA ASN A 175 25.20 15.41 5.31
C ASN A 175 24.55 14.14 4.69
N GLY A 176 23.25 13.90 4.91
CA GLY A 176 22.49 12.74 4.45
C GLY A 176 21.29 13.09 3.59
N THR A 177 20.24 12.30 3.78
CA THR A 177 18.96 12.46 3.07
C THR A 177 17.80 12.42 4.06
N ILE A 178 16.90 13.36 3.96
CA ILE A 178 15.60 13.31 4.63
C ILE A 178 14.52 12.92 3.63
N PHE A 179 13.68 11.97 4.01
CA PHE A 179 12.49 11.55 3.25
C PHE A 179 11.25 11.98 4.01
N LEU A 180 10.48 12.90 3.41
CA LEU A 180 9.22 13.43 3.96
C LEU A 180 8.04 12.75 3.22
N ASP A 181 7.47 11.71 3.83
CA ASP A 181 6.28 11.06 3.27
C ASP A 181 5.02 11.84 3.66
N GLU A 182 4.04 11.82 2.77
CA GLU A 182 2.76 12.54 2.86
C GLU A 182 2.97 14.04 3.14
N ILE A 183 3.84 14.69 2.35
CA ILE A 183 4.18 16.12 2.49
C ILE A 183 2.96 17.04 2.36
N GLY A 184 1.89 16.58 1.70
CA GLY A 184 0.63 17.31 1.60
C GLY A 184 -0.14 17.44 2.92
N ASP A 185 0.26 16.71 3.96
CA ASP A 185 -0.36 16.75 5.29
C ASP A 185 0.34 17.75 6.24
N ILE A 186 1.43 18.39 5.82
CA ILE A 186 2.11 19.41 6.64
C ILE A 186 1.20 20.63 6.85
N PRO A 187 0.98 21.06 8.11
CA PRO A 187 0.23 22.26 8.43
C PRO A 187 0.75 23.51 7.71
N LEU A 188 -0.17 24.36 7.24
CA LEU A 188 0.17 25.59 6.50
C LEU A 188 1.14 26.50 7.26
N SER A 189 1.03 26.55 8.58
CA SER A 189 1.94 27.31 9.47
C SER A 189 3.40 26.88 9.38
N LEU A 190 3.66 25.59 9.07
CA LEU A 190 5.02 25.05 9.00
C LEU A 190 5.62 25.09 7.59
N GLN A 191 4.80 25.30 6.58
CA GLN A 191 5.26 25.31 5.19
C GLN A 191 6.26 26.44 4.91
N SER A 192 6.11 27.59 5.57
CA SER A 192 7.08 28.70 5.46
C SER A 192 8.45 28.37 6.10
N ARG A 193 8.45 27.60 7.20
CA ARG A 193 9.70 27.15 7.81
C ARG A 193 10.40 26.10 6.95
N LEU A 194 9.62 25.18 6.37
CA LEU A 194 10.15 24.18 5.43
C LEU A 194 10.74 24.86 4.18
N LEU A 195 10.09 25.90 3.65
CA LEU A 195 10.61 26.67 2.52
C LEU A 195 12.00 27.26 2.83
N ARG A 196 12.18 27.88 4.02
CA ARG A 196 13.49 28.40 4.44
C ARG A 196 14.55 27.32 4.47
N VAL A 197 14.24 26.15 5.02
CA VAL A 197 15.19 25.01 5.04
C VAL A 197 15.62 24.59 3.63
N LEU A 198 14.68 24.62 2.67
CA LEU A 198 14.97 24.24 1.29
C LEU A 198 15.75 25.33 0.51
N GLU A 199 15.60 26.59 0.88
CA GLU A 199 16.26 27.72 0.19
C GLU A 199 17.58 28.09 0.82
N GLU A 200 17.57 28.29 2.14
CA GLU A 200 18.72 28.83 2.89
C GLU A 200 19.64 27.72 3.40
N ARG A 201 19.18 26.44 3.41
CA ARG A 201 19.89 25.29 3.98
C ARG A 201 20.25 25.48 5.45
N GLU A 202 19.32 26.09 6.19
CA GLU A 202 19.46 26.39 7.60
C GLU A 202 18.23 25.96 8.38
N VAL A 203 18.44 25.52 9.62
CA VAL A 203 17.37 25.18 10.55
C VAL A 203 17.44 26.07 11.77
N MET A 204 16.31 26.62 12.17
CA MET A 204 16.14 27.35 13.41
C MET A 204 15.28 26.53 14.36
N PRO A 205 15.81 26.02 15.51
CA PRO A 205 15.03 25.31 16.51
C PRO A 205 13.88 26.16 17.10
N VAL A 206 12.86 25.51 17.60
CA VAL A 206 11.73 26.22 18.25
C VAL A 206 12.25 26.91 19.52
N GLY A 207 11.94 28.19 19.65
CA GLY A 207 12.40 29.02 20.78
C GLY A 207 13.83 29.55 20.63
N SER A 208 14.55 29.18 19.57
CA SER A 208 15.89 29.71 19.29
C SER A 208 15.87 30.93 18.38
N THR A 209 16.86 31.80 18.55
CA THR A 209 17.21 32.85 17.57
C THR A 209 18.40 32.46 16.72
N SER A 210 19.07 31.34 17.05
CA SER A 210 20.24 30.84 16.35
C SER A 210 19.83 29.98 15.17
N VAL A 211 20.45 30.20 14.01
CA VAL A 211 20.32 29.36 12.83
C VAL A 211 21.46 28.35 12.76
N ILE A 212 21.16 27.14 12.34
CA ILE A 212 22.11 26.04 12.25
C ILE A 212 22.18 25.64 10.77
N PRO A 213 23.33 25.80 10.11
CA PRO A 213 23.49 25.38 8.72
C PRO A 213 23.46 23.87 8.62
N ILE A 214 22.82 23.35 7.57
CA ILE A 214 22.68 21.92 7.28
C ILE A 214 22.92 21.65 5.80
N ASP A 215 23.47 20.50 5.48
CA ASP A 215 23.56 19.97 4.12
C ASP A 215 22.72 18.70 3.97
N VAL A 216 21.44 18.86 3.67
CA VAL A 216 20.48 17.75 3.58
C VAL A 216 19.88 17.67 2.19
N ARG A 217 19.94 16.47 1.59
CA ARG A 217 19.17 16.16 0.39
C ARG A 217 17.73 15.85 0.78
N VAL A 218 16.77 16.44 0.06
CA VAL A 218 15.34 16.26 0.38
C VAL A 218 14.65 15.42 -0.68
N ILE A 219 13.96 14.39 -0.24
CA ILE A 219 13.02 13.59 -1.05
C ILE A 219 11.66 13.69 -0.39
N CYS A 220 10.65 14.13 -1.13
CA CYS A 220 9.27 14.24 -0.63
C CYS A 220 8.37 13.25 -1.36
N ALA A 221 7.31 12.79 -0.70
CA ALA A 221 6.29 11.98 -1.33
C ALA A 221 4.88 12.43 -0.93
N THR A 222 3.92 12.24 -1.83
CA THR A 222 2.51 12.51 -1.55
C THR A 222 1.58 11.72 -2.47
N ASN A 223 0.39 11.42 -1.97
CA ASN A 223 -0.74 10.91 -2.74
C ASN A 223 -1.73 12.03 -3.11
N ARG A 224 -1.58 13.23 -2.54
CA ARG A 224 -2.47 14.37 -2.76
C ARG A 224 -2.11 15.16 -4.01
N ASN A 225 -3.10 15.81 -4.59
CA ASN A 225 -2.89 16.77 -5.69
C ASN A 225 -2.48 18.14 -5.12
N LEU A 226 -1.16 18.38 -4.99
CA LEU A 226 -0.64 19.63 -4.46
C LEU A 226 -1.06 20.85 -5.29
N ASN A 227 -1.23 20.73 -6.62
CA ASN A 227 -1.75 21.83 -7.45
C ASN A 227 -3.15 22.28 -7.03
N GLU A 228 -4.01 21.31 -6.71
CA GLU A 228 -5.36 21.61 -6.23
C GLU A 228 -5.32 22.24 -4.83
N MET A 229 -4.44 21.77 -3.96
CA MET A 229 -4.24 22.34 -2.62
C MET A 229 -3.71 23.77 -2.68
N VAL A 230 -2.84 24.10 -3.65
CA VAL A 230 -2.39 25.48 -3.89
C VAL A 230 -3.58 26.37 -4.29
N ARG A 231 -4.44 25.92 -5.21
CA ARG A 231 -5.65 26.66 -5.62
C ARG A 231 -6.61 26.89 -4.45
N GLN A 232 -6.71 25.93 -3.53
CA GLN A 232 -7.55 26.00 -2.33
C GLN A 232 -6.90 26.81 -1.19
N GLY A 233 -5.66 27.27 -1.35
CA GLY A 233 -4.92 28.00 -0.31
C GLY A 233 -4.47 27.15 0.89
N THR A 234 -4.54 25.82 0.79
CA THR A 234 -4.11 24.88 1.83
C THR A 234 -2.65 24.45 1.69
N PHE A 235 -2.03 24.79 0.56
CA PHE A 235 -0.59 24.60 0.31
C PHE A 235 -0.01 25.84 -0.35
N ARG A 236 1.18 26.28 0.08
CA ARG A 236 1.84 27.48 -0.45
C ARG A 236 2.39 27.19 -1.85
N GLU A 237 2.21 28.15 -2.73
CA GLU A 237 2.67 28.07 -4.13
C GLU A 237 4.20 28.08 -4.23
N ASP A 238 4.86 28.93 -3.44
CA ASP A 238 6.33 29.03 -3.40
C ASP A 238 6.97 27.70 -2.97
N LEU A 239 6.46 27.08 -1.91
CA LEU A 239 6.91 25.78 -1.47
C LEU A 239 6.68 24.69 -2.54
N TYR A 240 5.50 24.71 -3.18
CA TYR A 240 5.21 23.75 -4.23
C TYR A 240 6.25 23.75 -5.35
N TYR A 241 6.61 24.95 -5.87
CA TYR A 241 7.62 25.05 -6.93
C TYR A 241 9.01 24.64 -6.43
N ARG A 242 9.37 24.93 -5.18
CA ARG A 242 10.64 24.49 -4.59
C ARG A 242 10.74 22.99 -4.37
N LEU A 243 9.63 22.32 -4.10
CA LEU A 243 9.57 20.87 -3.98
C LEU A 243 9.56 20.17 -5.34
N LYS A 244 8.92 20.76 -6.37
CA LYS A 244 8.71 20.16 -7.68
C LYS A 244 9.87 20.39 -8.66
N ILE A 245 11.10 20.29 -8.20
CA ILE A 245 12.27 20.39 -9.09
C ILE A 245 12.39 19.12 -9.94
N LEU A 246 12.40 17.96 -9.32
CA LEU A 246 12.47 16.66 -10.00
C LEU A 246 11.21 15.82 -9.69
N PRO A 247 10.14 15.96 -10.49
CA PRO A 247 8.92 15.19 -10.26
C PRO A 247 9.07 13.74 -10.74
N LEU A 248 8.71 12.79 -9.87
CA LEU A 248 8.68 11.36 -10.15
C LEU A 248 7.26 10.83 -9.92
N VAL A 249 6.64 10.25 -10.93
CA VAL A 249 5.30 9.66 -10.81
C VAL A 249 5.38 8.15 -10.79
N ILE A 250 4.91 7.54 -9.71
CA ILE A 250 4.82 6.09 -9.58
C ILE A 250 3.43 5.64 -10.05
N PRO A 251 3.35 4.73 -11.05
CA PRO A 251 2.06 4.28 -11.56
C PRO A 251 1.31 3.44 -10.53
N PRO A 252 -0.01 3.61 -10.40
CA PRO A 252 -0.84 2.71 -9.60
C PRO A 252 -0.90 1.31 -10.24
N LEU A 253 -1.20 0.28 -9.42
CA LEU A 253 -1.14 -1.12 -9.84
C LEU A 253 -2.06 -1.43 -11.03
N ARG A 254 -3.24 -0.80 -11.10
CA ARG A 254 -4.17 -0.92 -12.25
C ARG A 254 -3.62 -0.40 -13.59
N LYS A 255 -2.52 0.36 -13.60
CA LYS A 255 -1.81 0.82 -14.81
C LYS A 255 -0.58 -0.03 -15.14
N ARG A 256 -0.33 -1.08 -14.35
CA ARG A 256 0.76 -2.05 -14.51
C ARG A 256 0.29 -3.46 -14.15
N VAL A 257 -0.88 -3.84 -14.66
CA VAL A 257 -1.51 -5.14 -14.37
C VAL A 257 -0.64 -6.33 -14.74
N GLU A 258 0.24 -6.16 -15.72
CA GLU A 258 1.22 -7.17 -16.17
C GLU A 258 2.21 -7.55 -15.05
N ASP A 259 2.42 -6.68 -14.06
CA ASP A 259 3.33 -6.93 -12.93
C ASP A 259 2.66 -7.75 -11.82
N ILE A 260 1.32 -7.91 -11.82
CA ILE A 260 0.56 -8.58 -10.74
C ILE A 260 1.00 -10.04 -10.56
N PRO A 261 1.13 -10.86 -11.62
CA PRO A 261 1.54 -12.27 -11.46
C PRO A 261 2.93 -12.40 -10.82
N GLU A 262 3.88 -11.60 -11.25
CA GLU A 262 5.24 -11.60 -10.69
C GLU A 262 5.25 -11.17 -9.21
N LEU A 263 4.54 -10.09 -8.89
CA LEU A 263 4.39 -9.60 -7.52
C LEU A 263 3.75 -10.65 -6.61
N LEU A 264 2.68 -11.31 -7.08
CA LEU A 264 2.02 -12.39 -6.34
C LEU A 264 2.97 -13.57 -6.11
N HIS A 265 3.67 -14.01 -7.17
CA HIS A 265 4.62 -15.12 -7.07
C HIS A 265 5.75 -14.83 -6.08
N SER A 266 6.26 -13.60 -6.10
CA SER A 266 7.31 -13.17 -5.16
C SER A 266 6.84 -13.05 -3.70
N MET A 267 5.56 -12.72 -3.48
CA MET A 267 5.00 -12.46 -2.14
C MET A 267 4.33 -13.68 -1.52
N ALA A 268 3.82 -14.60 -2.35
CA ALA A 268 3.10 -15.81 -1.91
C ALA A 268 3.86 -17.06 -2.38
N GLU A 269 5.01 -17.33 -1.75
CA GLU A 269 5.83 -18.51 -2.08
C GLU A 269 5.02 -19.80 -2.00
N GLY A 270 5.00 -20.56 -3.11
CA GLY A 270 4.32 -21.85 -3.21
C GLY A 270 2.81 -21.79 -3.44
N ALA A 271 2.16 -20.64 -3.42
CA ALA A 271 0.75 -20.52 -3.70
C ALA A 271 0.49 -20.70 -5.21
N ARG A 272 -0.26 -21.75 -5.57
CA ARG A 272 -0.74 -21.97 -6.94
C ARG A 272 -2.15 -21.39 -7.05
N LEU A 273 -2.28 -20.29 -7.78
CA LEU A 273 -3.58 -19.70 -8.05
C LEU A 273 -4.29 -20.50 -9.16
N PRO A 274 -5.58 -20.83 -8.99
CA PRO A 274 -6.40 -21.29 -10.11
C PRO A 274 -6.41 -20.22 -11.21
N ALA A 275 -6.30 -20.62 -12.49
CA ALA A 275 -6.26 -19.70 -13.63
C ALA A 275 -7.43 -18.71 -13.68
N GLN A 276 -8.61 -19.17 -13.25
CA GLN A 276 -9.80 -18.32 -13.13
C GLN A 276 -9.63 -17.18 -12.10
N LEU A 277 -8.95 -17.46 -10.99
CA LEU A 277 -8.67 -16.45 -9.97
C LEU A 277 -7.61 -15.46 -10.46
N GLU A 278 -6.56 -15.95 -11.10
CA GLU A 278 -5.50 -15.11 -11.68
C GLU A 278 -6.09 -14.08 -12.65
N HIS A 279 -6.93 -14.53 -13.60
CA HIS A 279 -7.61 -13.63 -14.53
C HIS A 279 -8.44 -12.55 -13.81
N ARG A 280 -9.14 -12.90 -12.73
CA ARG A 280 -9.93 -11.94 -11.95
C ARG A 280 -9.07 -10.92 -11.24
N LEU A 281 -7.95 -11.31 -10.66
CA LEU A 281 -7.00 -10.43 -10.00
C LEU A 281 -6.42 -9.38 -10.95
N LEU A 282 -6.22 -9.73 -12.23
CA LEU A 282 -5.77 -8.81 -13.27
C LEU A 282 -6.79 -7.70 -13.59
N HIS A 283 -8.08 -7.97 -13.41
CA HIS A 283 -9.17 -7.01 -13.69
C HIS A 283 -9.61 -6.21 -12.45
N TYR A 284 -9.12 -6.57 -11.27
CA TYR A 284 -9.43 -5.80 -10.07
C TYR A 284 -8.64 -4.47 -10.04
N THR A 285 -9.28 -3.44 -9.49
CA THR A 285 -8.73 -2.07 -9.53
C THR A 285 -7.61 -1.79 -8.54
N TRP A 286 -7.44 -2.66 -7.55
CA TRP A 286 -6.42 -2.58 -6.50
C TRP A 286 -6.33 -1.18 -5.86
N PRO A 287 -7.38 -0.70 -5.17
CA PRO A 287 -7.38 0.64 -4.59
C PRO A 287 -6.26 0.84 -3.54
N GLY A 288 -5.85 -0.22 -2.84
CA GLY A 288 -4.69 -0.22 -1.94
C GLY A 288 -3.37 -0.58 -2.62
N ASN A 289 -3.36 -0.71 -3.95
CA ASN A 289 -2.17 -0.99 -4.76
C ASN A 289 -1.36 -2.21 -4.25
N VAL A 290 -0.03 -2.13 -4.22
CA VAL A 290 0.86 -3.23 -3.79
C VAL A 290 0.68 -3.57 -2.30
N ARG A 291 0.25 -2.61 -1.47
CA ARG A 291 -0.03 -2.88 -0.05
C ARG A 291 -1.21 -3.84 0.11
N GLU A 292 -2.28 -3.62 -0.66
CA GLU A 292 -3.45 -4.51 -0.68
C GLU A 292 -3.10 -5.88 -1.28
N LEU A 293 -2.33 -5.89 -2.38
CA LEU A 293 -1.85 -7.12 -3.00
C LEU A 293 -1.01 -7.95 -2.02
N ARG A 294 -0.12 -7.31 -1.25
CA ARG A 294 0.69 -7.98 -0.23
C ARG A 294 -0.16 -8.59 0.88
N ALA A 295 -1.18 -7.84 1.37
CA ALA A 295 -2.10 -8.37 2.36
C ALA A 295 -2.87 -9.58 1.83
N PHE A 296 -3.33 -9.55 0.59
CA PHE A 296 -3.97 -10.68 -0.07
C PHE A 296 -3.00 -11.88 -0.22
N SER A 297 -1.77 -11.63 -0.66
CA SER A 297 -0.73 -12.67 -0.78
C SER A 297 -0.43 -13.36 0.55
N SER A 298 -0.36 -12.60 1.65
CA SER A 298 -0.17 -13.16 2.99
C SER A 298 -1.33 -14.08 3.39
N ASN A 299 -2.57 -13.70 3.09
CA ASN A 299 -3.73 -14.56 3.33
C ASN A 299 -3.67 -15.84 2.49
N LEU A 300 -3.25 -15.75 1.23
CA LEU A 300 -3.05 -16.94 0.37
C LEU A 300 -1.97 -17.85 0.92
N THR A 301 -0.83 -17.31 1.36
CA THR A 301 0.25 -18.11 1.95
C THR A 301 -0.22 -18.87 3.17
N ILE A 302 -0.94 -18.22 4.09
CA ILE A 302 -1.52 -18.86 5.27
C ILE A 302 -2.50 -19.98 4.86
N PHE A 303 -3.35 -19.70 3.86
CA PHE A 303 -4.32 -20.68 3.35
C PHE A 303 -3.63 -21.94 2.80
N TYR A 304 -2.58 -21.79 1.98
CA TYR A 304 -1.88 -22.94 1.39
C TYR A 304 -0.93 -23.66 2.33
N GLN A 305 -0.59 -23.07 3.49
CA GLN A 305 0.18 -23.74 4.54
C GLN A 305 -0.69 -24.63 5.44
N GLN A 306 -2.02 -24.55 5.35
CA GLN A 306 -2.93 -25.40 6.11
C GLN A 306 -3.15 -26.73 5.35
N ASP A 307 -3.23 -27.81 6.10
CA ASP A 307 -3.56 -29.14 5.56
C ASP A 307 -5.10 -29.25 5.38
N ILE A 308 -5.58 -28.65 4.29
CA ILE A 308 -7.01 -28.57 3.97
C ILE A 308 -7.35 -29.72 3.01
N ALA A 309 -8.39 -30.48 3.34
CA ALA A 309 -8.90 -31.54 2.49
C ALA A 309 -9.27 -31.00 1.08
N PRO A 310 -8.90 -31.71 -0.01
CA PRO A 310 -9.08 -31.22 -1.38
C PRO A 310 -10.52 -30.84 -1.75
N ASP A 311 -11.49 -31.50 -1.17
CA ASP A 311 -12.93 -31.24 -1.35
C ASP A 311 -13.39 -29.92 -0.72
N GLN A 312 -12.74 -29.46 0.33
CA GLN A 312 -13.04 -28.21 1.03
C GLN A 312 -12.20 -27.02 0.52
N GLN A 313 -11.08 -27.31 -0.12
CA GLN A 313 -10.10 -26.27 -0.52
C GLN A 313 -10.73 -25.20 -1.42
N GLN A 314 -11.53 -25.60 -2.40
CA GLN A 314 -12.16 -24.63 -3.32
C GLN A 314 -13.22 -23.76 -2.63
N SER A 315 -14.00 -24.33 -1.72
CA SER A 315 -15.01 -23.58 -0.96
C SER A 315 -14.35 -22.55 -0.05
N LEU A 316 -13.36 -22.98 0.73
CA LEU A 316 -12.62 -22.08 1.64
C LEU A 316 -11.84 -21.00 0.92
N LEU A 317 -11.27 -21.29 -0.27
CA LEU A 317 -10.61 -20.27 -1.10
C LEU A 317 -11.61 -19.22 -1.56
N ASN A 318 -12.81 -19.63 -1.98
CA ASN A 318 -13.86 -18.70 -2.36
C ASN A 318 -14.32 -17.83 -1.18
N ASP A 319 -14.42 -18.41 0.02
CA ASP A 319 -14.76 -17.66 1.23
C ASP A 319 -13.65 -16.68 1.63
N LEU A 320 -12.37 -17.08 1.51
CA LEU A 320 -11.23 -16.17 1.72
C LEU A 320 -11.31 -14.97 0.77
N ILE A 321 -11.56 -15.21 -0.51
CA ILE A 321 -11.69 -14.16 -1.53
C ILE A 321 -12.86 -13.24 -1.19
N ARG A 322 -14.01 -13.82 -0.85
CA ARG A 322 -15.21 -13.07 -0.46
C ARG A 322 -14.97 -12.21 0.78
N ASN A 323 -14.32 -12.76 1.79
CA ASN A 323 -14.03 -12.03 3.03
C ASN A 323 -12.99 -10.93 2.81
N PHE A 324 -11.94 -11.18 2.01
CA PHE A 324 -10.88 -10.20 1.77
C PHE A 324 -11.39 -8.98 0.98
N PHE A 325 -12.11 -9.23 -0.09
CA PHE A 325 -12.54 -8.17 -0.98
C PHE A 325 -13.95 -7.61 -0.65
N GLY A 326 -14.73 -8.28 0.20
CA GLY A 326 -16.08 -7.87 0.63
C GLY A 326 -17.07 -7.73 -0.52
N HIS A 327 -18.10 -6.93 -0.35
CA HIS A 327 -19.10 -6.64 -1.40
C HIS A 327 -18.56 -5.87 -2.63
N ARG A 328 -17.31 -5.39 -2.59
CA ARG A 328 -16.65 -4.80 -3.78
C ARG A 328 -16.42 -5.82 -4.89
N ILE A 329 -16.64 -7.08 -4.58
CA ILE A 329 -16.50 -8.23 -5.47
C ILE A 329 -17.84 -8.90 -5.73
N SER A 330 -18.93 -8.18 -5.78
CA SER A 330 -20.16 -8.77 -6.35
C SER A 330 -19.95 -9.33 -7.78
N ALA A 331 -18.92 -8.86 -8.48
CA ALA A 331 -18.43 -9.45 -9.72
C ALA A 331 -17.61 -10.75 -9.56
N PHE A 332 -17.15 -11.10 -8.34
CA PHE A 332 -16.29 -12.28 -8.10
C PHE A 332 -17.04 -13.50 -7.57
N THR A 333 -18.24 -13.32 -7.04
CA THR A 333 -18.95 -14.39 -6.31
C THR A 333 -19.89 -15.23 -7.17
N ASP A 334 -20.18 -14.84 -8.40
CA ASP A 334 -21.21 -15.51 -9.21
C ASP A 334 -20.69 -16.39 -10.36
N CYS A 335 -19.45 -16.90 -10.30
CA CYS A 335 -19.05 -17.95 -11.24
C CYS A 335 -19.35 -19.38 -10.74
N SER A 336 -20.03 -19.54 -9.60
CA SER A 336 -20.54 -20.84 -9.14
C SER A 336 -21.99 -21.10 -9.59
N GLU A 337 -22.72 -20.09 -10.06
CA GLU A 337 -23.97 -20.38 -10.78
C GLU A 337 -23.63 -20.80 -12.21
N PRO A 338 -24.02 -22.01 -12.64
CA PRO A 338 -23.84 -22.40 -14.02
C PRO A 338 -24.50 -21.37 -14.90
N LEU A 339 -23.82 -20.96 -15.99
CA LEU A 339 -24.38 -20.07 -16.99
C LEU A 339 -25.80 -20.53 -17.31
N SER A 340 -26.79 -19.65 -17.10
CA SER A 340 -28.14 -19.98 -17.44
C SER A 340 -28.25 -20.30 -18.94
N GLN A 341 -29.27 -21.08 -19.34
CA GLN A 341 -29.49 -21.35 -20.77
C GLN A 341 -29.59 -20.05 -21.58
N GLU A 342 -30.14 -18.99 -20.99
CA GLU A 342 -30.25 -17.67 -21.61
C GLU A 342 -28.90 -16.98 -21.76
N ASP A 343 -27.98 -17.12 -20.78
CA ASP A 343 -26.62 -16.55 -20.85
C ASP A 343 -25.79 -17.27 -21.91
N ARG A 344 -25.87 -18.61 -21.96
CA ARG A 344 -25.23 -19.42 -23.02
C ARG A 344 -25.75 -19.06 -24.42
N LEU A 345 -27.04 -18.90 -24.55
CA LEU A 345 -27.65 -18.48 -25.80
C LEU A 345 -27.15 -17.10 -26.26
N LEU A 346 -26.99 -16.18 -25.31
CA LEU A 346 -26.48 -14.85 -25.60
C LEU A 346 -24.98 -14.88 -25.99
N LEU A 347 -24.16 -15.67 -25.29
CA LEU A 347 -22.73 -15.85 -25.63
C LEU A 347 -22.56 -16.50 -27.02
N ASN A 348 -23.34 -17.57 -27.34
CA ASN A 348 -23.33 -18.19 -28.66
C ASN A 348 -23.71 -17.18 -29.75
N SER A 349 -24.77 -16.39 -29.52
CA SER A 349 -25.18 -15.34 -30.47
C SER A 349 -24.12 -14.26 -30.72
N ILE A 350 -23.36 -13.91 -29.69
CA ILE A 350 -22.21 -12.98 -29.82
C ILE A 350 -21.08 -13.64 -30.63
N GLN A 351 -20.80 -14.93 -30.41
CA GLN A 351 -19.81 -15.69 -31.14
C GLN A 351 -20.15 -15.79 -32.62
N GLU A 352 -21.39 -16.16 -32.96
CA GLU A 352 -21.88 -16.26 -34.35
C GLU A 352 -21.77 -14.93 -35.11
N LEU A 353 -22.20 -13.83 -34.48
CA LEU A 353 -22.08 -12.51 -35.10
C LEU A 353 -20.62 -12.12 -35.33
N THR A 354 -19.75 -12.41 -34.36
CA THR A 354 -18.32 -12.09 -34.43
C THR A 354 -17.61 -12.93 -35.50
N ALA A 355 -17.93 -14.23 -35.60
CA ALA A 355 -17.43 -15.15 -36.62
C ALA A 355 -17.88 -14.75 -38.04
N ALA A 356 -19.13 -14.21 -38.14
CA ALA A 356 -19.66 -13.67 -39.41
C ALA A 356 -19.10 -12.27 -39.75
N GLY A 357 -18.15 -11.74 -38.99
CA GLY A 357 -17.56 -10.41 -39.20
C GLY A 357 -18.52 -9.24 -38.94
N ARG A 358 -19.63 -9.50 -38.24
CA ARG A 358 -20.65 -8.50 -37.91
C ARG A 358 -20.49 -8.00 -36.46
N PRO A 359 -20.63 -6.70 -36.19
CA PRO A 359 -20.55 -6.20 -34.82
C PRO A 359 -21.74 -6.72 -34.00
N ALA A 360 -21.45 -7.37 -32.88
CA ALA A 360 -22.47 -7.83 -31.94
C ALA A 360 -22.96 -6.65 -31.09
N GLY A 361 -23.80 -5.80 -31.70
CA GLY A 361 -24.48 -4.69 -31.02
C GLY A 361 -25.84 -5.12 -30.45
N ARG A 362 -26.41 -4.33 -29.50
CA ARG A 362 -27.73 -4.63 -28.90
C ARG A 362 -28.81 -4.79 -29.96
N GLY A 363 -28.84 -3.90 -30.96
CA GLY A 363 -29.80 -3.96 -32.04
C GLY A 363 -29.62 -5.16 -32.97
N SER A 364 -28.37 -5.62 -33.20
CA SER A 364 -28.08 -6.82 -33.98
C SER A 364 -28.52 -8.09 -33.23
N LEU A 365 -28.25 -8.14 -31.93
CA LEU A 365 -28.61 -9.27 -31.07
C LEU A 365 -30.15 -9.44 -30.93
N LEU A 366 -30.90 -8.34 -30.75
CA LEU A 366 -32.35 -8.38 -30.65
C LEU A 366 -33.05 -8.82 -31.94
N ARG A 367 -32.36 -8.85 -33.09
CA ARG A 367 -32.90 -9.33 -34.36
C ARG A 367 -32.65 -10.81 -34.63
N LEU A 368 -31.87 -11.47 -33.76
CA LEU A 368 -31.56 -12.88 -33.93
C LEU A 368 -32.72 -13.75 -33.47
N SER A 369 -33.15 -14.66 -34.32
CA SER A 369 -34.29 -15.57 -34.05
C SER A 369 -34.18 -16.34 -32.73
N PRO A 370 -32.99 -16.87 -32.33
CA PRO A 370 -32.85 -17.58 -31.06
C PRO A 370 -33.16 -16.70 -29.84
N LEU A 371 -32.71 -15.44 -29.83
CA LEU A 371 -32.90 -14.51 -28.70
C LEU A 371 -34.36 -14.00 -28.67
N LEU A 372 -34.98 -13.80 -29.83
CA LEU A 372 -36.40 -13.46 -29.93
C LEU A 372 -37.29 -14.60 -29.40
N ALA A 373 -36.99 -15.85 -29.80
CA ALA A 373 -37.72 -17.03 -29.34
C ALA A 373 -37.58 -17.25 -27.82
N ALA A 374 -36.43 -16.88 -27.24
CA ALA A 374 -36.18 -16.92 -25.81
C ALA A 374 -36.76 -15.71 -25.03
N GLY A 375 -37.55 -14.85 -25.68
CA GLY A 375 -38.22 -13.72 -25.04
C GLY A 375 -37.32 -12.62 -24.54
N PHE A 376 -36.18 -12.34 -25.24
CA PHE A 376 -35.29 -11.23 -24.89
C PHE A 376 -35.95 -9.89 -25.27
N THR A 377 -36.14 -9.07 -24.24
CA THR A 377 -36.51 -7.65 -24.40
C THR A 377 -35.23 -6.80 -24.30
N GLU A 378 -35.29 -5.55 -24.74
CA GLU A 378 -34.15 -4.63 -24.65
C GLU A 378 -33.66 -4.45 -23.20
N ALA A 379 -34.58 -4.36 -22.24
CA ALA A 379 -34.25 -4.25 -20.82
C ALA A 379 -33.53 -5.52 -20.29
N LYS A 380 -34.06 -6.70 -20.64
CA LYS A 380 -33.50 -8.01 -20.27
C LYS A 380 -32.14 -8.21 -20.89
N LEU A 381 -31.95 -7.86 -22.17
CA LEU A 381 -30.66 -7.92 -22.87
C LEU A 381 -29.62 -6.98 -22.22
N LYS A 382 -29.99 -5.74 -21.90
CA LYS A 382 -29.13 -4.78 -21.22
C LYS A 382 -28.66 -5.29 -19.87
N LEU A 383 -29.55 -5.87 -19.07
CA LEU A 383 -29.22 -6.43 -17.76
C LEU A 383 -28.26 -7.62 -17.88
N ARG A 384 -28.52 -8.54 -18.84
CA ARG A 384 -27.67 -9.72 -19.07
C ARG A 384 -26.30 -9.36 -19.62
N ILE A 385 -26.22 -8.43 -20.58
CA ILE A 385 -24.94 -7.90 -21.10
C ILE A 385 -24.12 -7.30 -19.95
N ARG A 386 -24.74 -6.51 -19.09
CA ARG A 386 -24.09 -5.92 -17.94
C ARG A 386 -23.53 -7.01 -16.99
N ARG A 387 -24.36 -8.01 -16.64
CA ARG A 387 -23.95 -9.14 -15.79
C ARG A 387 -22.79 -9.92 -16.41
N LEU A 388 -22.88 -10.29 -17.69
CA LEU A 388 -21.83 -11.05 -18.39
C LEU A 388 -20.54 -10.24 -18.59
N ALA A 389 -20.64 -8.93 -18.74
CA ALA A 389 -19.47 -8.04 -18.79
C ALA A 389 -18.82 -7.88 -17.42
N GLU A 390 -19.61 -7.71 -16.36
CA GLU A 390 -19.16 -7.67 -14.96
C GLU A 390 -18.52 -9.01 -14.53
N SER A 391 -19.04 -10.13 -15.03
CA SER A 391 -18.51 -11.49 -14.82
C SER A 391 -17.33 -11.84 -15.75
N GLY A 392 -16.91 -10.94 -16.62
CA GLY A 392 -15.74 -11.11 -17.48
C GLY A 392 -15.93 -12.05 -18.67
N TYR A 393 -17.14 -12.53 -18.99
CA TYR A 393 -17.41 -13.39 -20.15
C TYR A 393 -17.40 -12.64 -21.46
N ILE A 394 -17.71 -11.33 -21.45
CA ILE A 394 -17.74 -10.48 -22.63
C ILE A 394 -17.00 -9.16 -22.38
N SER A 395 -16.41 -8.61 -23.41
CA SER A 395 -15.87 -7.25 -23.43
C SER A 395 -16.77 -6.31 -24.24
N VAL A 396 -16.96 -5.09 -23.72
CA VAL A 396 -17.78 -4.06 -24.39
C VAL A 396 -16.84 -3.10 -25.11
N GLY A 397 -16.80 -3.17 -26.45
CA GLY A 397 -15.99 -2.28 -27.28
C GLY A 397 -16.55 -0.86 -27.38
N LYS A 398 -15.66 0.11 -27.66
CA LYS A 398 -16.08 1.53 -27.88
C LYS A 398 -16.90 1.64 -29.19
N THR A 399 -18.04 2.27 -29.10
CA THR A 399 -19.05 2.78 -30.07
C THR A 399 -19.30 2.07 -31.40
N ARG A 400 -18.36 1.36 -32.03
CA ARG A 400 -18.56 0.61 -33.31
C ARG A 400 -18.00 -0.82 -33.29
N GLN A 401 -17.33 -1.23 -32.24
CA GLN A 401 -16.70 -2.55 -32.16
C GLN A 401 -17.64 -3.64 -31.62
N GLY A 402 -18.78 -3.26 -31.02
CA GLY A 402 -19.75 -4.21 -30.45
C GLY A 402 -19.22 -4.96 -29.23
N LEU A 403 -19.94 -6.04 -28.88
CA LEU A 403 -19.56 -6.99 -27.83
C LEU A 403 -18.63 -8.05 -28.42
N ARG A 404 -17.66 -8.51 -27.64
CA ARG A 404 -16.77 -9.62 -28.00
C ARG A 404 -16.68 -10.60 -26.85
N LEU A 405 -16.57 -11.88 -27.14
CA LEU A 405 -16.23 -12.86 -26.11
C LEU A 405 -14.81 -12.63 -25.62
N THR A 406 -14.61 -12.87 -24.33
CA THR A 406 -13.28 -13.01 -23.73
C THR A 406 -12.83 -14.48 -23.83
N LEU A 407 -11.60 -14.78 -23.48
CA LEU A 407 -11.13 -16.18 -23.34
C LEU A 407 -12.04 -16.97 -22.41
N LEU A 408 -12.46 -16.38 -21.27
CA LEU A 408 -13.39 -17.00 -20.33
C LEU A 408 -14.75 -17.30 -20.95
N GLY A 409 -15.26 -16.39 -21.80
CA GLY A 409 -16.52 -16.60 -22.51
C GLY A 409 -16.46 -17.74 -23.53
N THR A 410 -15.34 -17.87 -24.24
CA THR A 410 -15.10 -18.97 -25.19
C THR A 410 -14.93 -20.32 -24.49
N GLU A 411 -14.18 -20.38 -23.40
CA GLU A 411 -14.00 -21.59 -22.61
C GLU A 411 -15.30 -22.06 -21.95
N ALA A 412 -16.11 -21.13 -21.46
CA ALA A 412 -17.41 -21.44 -20.83
C ALA A 412 -18.43 -22.00 -21.82
N LEU A 413 -18.33 -21.64 -23.11
CA LEU A 413 -19.13 -22.26 -24.17
C LEU A 413 -18.62 -23.65 -24.50
N ALA A 414 -17.31 -23.87 -24.58
CA ALA A 414 -16.70 -25.14 -24.90
C ALA A 414 -16.95 -26.21 -23.83
N GLN A 415 -17.06 -25.85 -22.56
CA GLN A 415 -17.37 -26.75 -21.42
C GLN A 415 -18.86 -27.15 -21.35
N GLY A 416 -19.73 -26.61 -22.16
CA GLY A 416 -21.15 -26.89 -22.18
C GLY A 416 -21.63 -27.82 -23.31
N GLU A 417 -20.70 -28.35 -24.09
CA GLU A 417 -20.99 -29.29 -25.20
C GLU A 417 -20.81 -30.79 -24.81
N VAL A 418 -20.82 -31.14 -23.52
CA VAL A 418 -20.82 -32.55 -23.07
C VAL A 418 -22.16 -32.93 -22.47
#